data_50cdb5cc457eb804e5d1be2813b4ea02
#
_entry.id   50cdb5cc457eb804e5d1be2813b4ea02
#
_cell.length_a   1.000
_cell.length_b   1.000
_cell.length_c   1.000
_cell.angle_alpha   90.00
_cell.angle_beta   90.00
_cell.angle_gamma   90.00
#
_symmetry.space_group_name_H-M   'P 1'
#
loop_
_entity.id
_entity.type
_entity.pdbx_description
1 polymer ?
#
loop_
_entity_poly.entity_id
_entity_poly.type
_entity_poly.pdbx_seq_one_letter_code
_entity_poly.pdbx_strand_id
1 'polypeptide(L)'
;LGQYTKEKKYPQKFGAKIYKIARDDCRLTYMKITGGTLRVKMPLTNRREGIENQEEVWEEKADQIRIYSGAKYETVKEVKAGTVCAVTGLSHTYPGQGLGMEEDSESPVLEPVLNYQILLPSDCDPYQTFGRLKELEEEDPQLHLVWNERLGEIHAKVMGEVQIEVLKTLIWERFGI
;
A
#
# COMPACT_ATOMS: atom_id res chain seq x y z
N LEU A 1 -5.57 -40.24 3.65
CA LEU A 1 -5.74 -38.79 3.46
C LEU A 1 -4.72 -38.35 2.43
N GLY A 2 -5.11 -38.32 1.13
CA GLY A 2 -4.26 -37.91 0.03
C GLY A 2 -4.05 -36.41 0.07
N GLN A 3 -2.80 -35.98 0.17
CA GLN A 3 -2.40 -34.58 -0.02
C GLN A 3 -2.54 -34.26 -1.51
N TYR A 4 -3.59 -33.51 -1.87
CA TYR A 4 -3.71 -32.90 -3.18
C TYR A 4 -2.84 -31.62 -3.20
N THR A 5 -1.55 -31.73 -3.36
CA THR A 5 -0.68 -30.65 -3.78
C THR A 5 -0.72 -30.58 -5.31
N LYS A 6 -1.66 -29.84 -5.86
CA LYS A 6 -1.55 -29.38 -7.24
C LYS A 6 -0.37 -28.43 -7.30
N GLU A 7 0.74 -28.84 -7.93
CA GLU A 7 1.82 -27.91 -8.30
C GLU A 7 1.20 -26.79 -9.16
N LYS A 8 1.08 -25.59 -8.60
CA LYS A 8 0.65 -24.42 -9.36
C LYS A 8 1.77 -24.07 -10.34
N LYS A 9 1.54 -24.30 -11.63
CA LYS A 9 2.40 -23.78 -12.68
C LYS A 9 2.17 -22.26 -12.79
N TYR A 10 3.18 -21.49 -12.50
CA TYR A 10 3.15 -20.06 -12.64
C TYR A 10 3.67 -19.61 -14.02
N PRO A 11 3.14 -18.51 -14.60
CA PRO A 11 3.66 -17.92 -15.82
C PRO A 11 5.12 -17.49 -15.66
N GLN A 12 5.87 -17.50 -16.76
CA GLN A 12 7.26 -17.03 -16.77
C GLN A 12 7.37 -15.52 -16.81
N LYS A 13 6.38 -14.83 -17.38
CA LYS A 13 6.30 -13.36 -17.42
C LYS A 13 6.07 -12.84 -16.01
N PHE A 14 6.78 -11.76 -15.65
CA PHE A 14 6.64 -11.14 -14.34
C PHE A 14 5.21 -10.66 -14.08
N GLY A 15 4.72 -10.94 -12.90
CA GLY A 15 3.46 -10.46 -12.37
C GLY A 15 3.49 -10.40 -10.85
N ALA A 16 2.88 -9.38 -10.29
CA ALA A 16 2.72 -9.23 -8.85
C ALA A 16 1.41 -8.52 -8.52
N LYS A 17 0.80 -8.89 -7.41
CA LYS A 17 -0.36 -8.21 -6.82
C LYS A 17 0.01 -7.62 -5.49
N ILE A 18 -0.18 -6.30 -5.37
CA ILE A 18 0.05 -5.56 -4.13
C ILE A 18 -1.23 -5.64 -3.30
N TYR A 19 -1.09 -6.04 -2.04
CA TYR A 19 -2.24 -6.21 -1.15
C TYR A 19 -2.18 -5.36 0.12
N LYS A 20 -1.01 -4.82 0.47
CA LYS A 20 -0.84 -4.02 1.68
C LYS A 20 0.33 -3.05 1.55
N ILE A 21 0.15 -1.85 2.07
CA ILE A 21 1.23 -0.91 2.37
C ILE A 21 1.35 -0.82 3.88
N ALA A 22 2.55 -0.84 4.39
CA ALA A 22 2.84 -0.65 5.81
C ALA A 22 4.08 0.22 5.99
N ARG A 23 4.25 0.76 7.19
CA ARG A 23 5.43 1.50 7.60
C ARG A 23 6.01 0.90 8.88
N ASP A 24 7.30 0.66 8.83
CA ASP A 24 8.11 0.23 9.97
C ASP A 24 9.32 1.18 10.05
N ASP A 25 10.51 0.71 9.76
CA ASP A 25 11.72 1.55 9.55
C ASP A 25 11.64 2.35 8.23
N CYS A 26 10.85 1.87 7.29
CA CYS A 26 10.61 2.47 5.98
C CYS A 26 9.25 2.06 5.43
N ARG A 27 8.88 2.62 4.28
CA ARG A 27 7.68 2.22 3.55
C ARG A 27 7.85 0.83 2.96
N LEU A 28 6.93 -0.06 3.26
CA LEU A 28 6.90 -1.46 2.82
C LEU A 28 5.72 -1.70 1.88
N THR A 29 6.00 -2.19 0.69
CA THR A 29 4.99 -2.65 -0.27
C THR A 29 4.90 -4.18 -0.20
N TYR A 30 3.85 -4.69 0.41
CA TYR A 30 3.59 -6.13 0.48
C TYR A 30 2.93 -6.61 -0.80
N MET A 31 3.51 -7.61 -1.42
CA MET A 31 3.01 -8.16 -2.67
C MET A 31 3.16 -9.68 -2.74
N LYS A 32 2.28 -10.29 -3.51
CA LYS A 32 2.40 -11.68 -3.94
C LYS A 32 2.90 -11.73 -5.37
N ILE A 33 3.98 -12.45 -5.60
CA ILE A 33 4.49 -12.69 -6.94
C ILE A 33 3.64 -13.78 -7.61
N THR A 34 3.04 -13.43 -8.74
CA THR A 34 2.09 -14.30 -9.47
C THR A 34 2.68 -14.86 -10.76
N GLY A 35 3.81 -14.33 -11.20
CA GLY A 35 4.54 -14.82 -12.38
C GLY A 35 5.99 -14.37 -12.36
N GLY A 36 6.85 -15.16 -12.98
CA GLY A 36 8.28 -14.87 -13.12
C GLY A 36 9.05 -14.80 -11.80
N THR A 37 9.99 -13.89 -11.75
CA THR A 37 10.90 -13.70 -10.60
C THR A 37 11.10 -12.20 -10.36
N LEU A 38 10.96 -11.77 -9.12
CA LEU A 38 11.34 -10.43 -8.68
C LEU A 38 12.79 -10.46 -8.15
N ARG A 39 13.59 -9.50 -8.58
CA ARG A 39 15.00 -9.35 -8.13
C ARG A 39 15.24 -7.96 -7.54
N VAL A 40 16.17 -7.89 -6.62
CA VAL A 40 16.70 -6.62 -6.10
C VAL A 40 17.24 -5.77 -7.25
N LYS A 41 16.95 -4.46 -7.22
CA LYS A 41 17.27 -3.46 -8.26
C LYS A 41 16.53 -3.66 -9.60
N MET A 42 15.61 -4.61 -9.69
CA MET A 42 14.74 -4.76 -10.84
C MET A 42 13.83 -3.52 -10.96
N PRO A 43 13.73 -2.89 -12.14
CA PRO A 43 12.77 -1.82 -12.36
C PRO A 43 11.36 -2.38 -12.34
N LEU A 44 10.49 -1.69 -11.63
CA LEU A 44 9.05 -1.94 -11.56
C LEU A 44 8.31 -0.70 -12.07
N THR A 45 7.24 -0.91 -12.79
CA THR A 45 6.46 0.17 -13.38
C THR A 45 4.98 -0.20 -13.41
N ASN A 46 4.12 0.82 -13.37
CA ASN A 46 2.71 0.66 -13.64
C ASN A 46 2.36 0.74 -15.14
N ARG A 47 3.37 0.92 -16.02
CA ARG A 47 3.15 0.97 -17.45
C ARG A 47 2.57 -0.35 -17.95
N ARG A 48 1.48 -0.27 -18.70
CA ARG A 48 0.82 -1.42 -19.33
C ARG A 48 1.12 -1.47 -20.82
N GLU A 49 1.39 -2.67 -21.33
CA GLU A 49 1.56 -2.90 -22.76
C GLU A 49 0.26 -2.58 -23.51
N GLY A 50 0.32 -1.79 -24.58
CA GLY A 50 -0.82 -1.46 -25.42
C GLY A 50 -1.64 -0.23 -25.01
N ILE A 51 -1.27 0.47 -23.93
CA ILE A 51 -1.88 1.74 -23.53
C ILE A 51 -0.90 2.88 -23.83
N GLU A 52 -1.14 3.61 -24.94
CA GLU A 52 -0.24 4.68 -25.37
C GLU A 52 -0.36 5.97 -24.55
N ASN A 53 -1.52 6.26 -23.98
CA ASN A 53 -1.82 7.49 -23.23
C ASN A 53 -2.12 7.22 -21.77
N GLN A 54 -1.30 6.43 -21.09
CA GLN A 54 -1.44 6.23 -19.66
C GLN A 54 -0.99 7.51 -18.92
N GLU A 55 -1.92 8.16 -18.23
CA GLU A 55 -1.62 9.24 -17.30
C GLU A 55 -0.83 8.68 -16.11
N GLU A 56 0.11 9.45 -15.57
CA GLU A 56 0.91 9.07 -14.39
C GLU A 56 1.63 7.70 -14.48
N VAL A 57 2.57 7.61 -15.42
CA VAL A 57 3.50 6.46 -15.48
C VAL A 57 4.66 6.69 -14.53
N TRP A 58 4.94 5.70 -13.68
CA TRP A 58 6.11 5.70 -12.81
C TRP A 58 7.01 4.49 -13.09
N GLU A 59 8.29 4.62 -12.78
CA GLU A 59 9.27 3.54 -12.76
C GLU A 59 10.15 3.70 -11.52
N GLU A 60 10.18 2.68 -10.68
CA GLU A 60 10.97 2.63 -9.45
C GLU A 60 11.69 1.29 -9.36
N LYS A 61 12.76 1.22 -8.56
CA LYS A 61 13.52 -0.01 -8.40
C LYS A 61 13.24 -0.65 -7.05
N ALA A 62 13.04 -1.96 -7.04
CA ALA A 62 13.01 -2.75 -5.81
C ALA A 62 14.35 -2.63 -5.09
N ASP A 63 14.39 -1.98 -3.93
CA ASP A 63 15.62 -1.72 -3.21
C ASP A 63 16.04 -2.90 -2.33
N GLN A 64 15.12 -3.36 -1.47
CA GLN A 64 15.27 -4.60 -0.71
C GLN A 64 14.02 -5.46 -0.91
N ILE A 65 14.21 -6.77 -0.86
CA ILE A 65 13.13 -7.75 -0.79
C ILE A 65 13.23 -8.42 0.58
N ARG A 66 12.16 -8.31 1.37
CA ARG A 66 12.08 -8.84 2.73
C ARG A 66 11.05 -9.96 2.80
N ILE A 67 11.43 -11.06 3.46
CA ILE A 67 10.52 -12.15 3.82
C ILE A 67 10.30 -12.08 5.33
N TYR A 68 9.08 -11.78 5.73
CA TYR A 68 8.70 -11.63 7.14
C TYR A 68 8.26 -12.97 7.74
N SER A 69 8.68 -13.21 8.99
CA SER A 69 8.19 -14.28 9.85
C SER A 69 7.87 -13.67 11.21
N GLY A 70 6.62 -13.32 11.42
CA GLY A 70 6.20 -12.49 12.56
C GLY A 70 6.82 -11.09 12.49
N ALA A 71 7.45 -10.64 13.57
CA ALA A 71 8.12 -9.33 13.64
C ALA A 71 9.54 -9.33 13.04
N LYS A 72 10.09 -10.49 12.68
CA LYS A 72 11.44 -10.62 12.11
C LYS A 72 11.36 -10.79 10.61
N TYR A 73 12.38 -10.31 9.92
CA TYR A 73 12.52 -10.52 8.47
C TYR A 73 13.94 -10.91 8.09
N GLU A 74 14.05 -11.53 6.94
CA GLU A 74 15.32 -11.74 6.24
C GLU A 74 15.27 -11.04 4.88
N THR A 75 16.41 -10.54 4.41
CA THR A 75 16.54 -9.97 3.07
C THR A 75 17.01 -11.03 2.10
N VAL A 76 16.37 -11.06 0.93
CA VAL A 76 16.70 -11.99 -0.14
C VAL A 76 17.03 -11.23 -1.43
N LYS A 77 17.81 -11.85 -2.32
CA LYS A 77 18.18 -11.23 -3.60
C LYS A 77 17.11 -11.38 -4.66
N GLU A 78 16.33 -12.46 -4.59
CA GLU A 78 15.25 -12.75 -5.51
C GLU A 78 14.15 -13.58 -4.86
N VAL A 79 12.94 -13.48 -5.39
CA VAL A 79 11.78 -14.31 -5.05
C VAL A 79 11.06 -14.75 -6.31
N LYS A 80 10.57 -15.99 -6.30
CA LYS A 80 9.83 -16.60 -7.41
C LYS A 80 8.32 -16.48 -7.22
N ALA A 81 7.61 -16.66 -8.31
CA ALA A 81 6.14 -16.76 -8.31
C ALA A 81 5.62 -17.72 -7.24
N GLY A 82 4.54 -17.36 -6.58
CA GLY A 82 3.97 -18.03 -5.42
C GLY A 82 4.42 -17.50 -4.07
N THR A 83 5.47 -16.67 -4.04
CA THR A 83 6.03 -16.09 -2.82
C THR A 83 5.33 -14.78 -2.46
N VAL A 84 5.12 -14.56 -1.17
CA VAL A 84 4.69 -13.28 -0.58
C VAL A 84 5.92 -12.60 0.01
N CYS A 85 6.13 -11.33 -0.32
CA CYS A 85 7.26 -10.56 0.17
C CYS A 85 6.89 -9.10 0.41
N ALA A 86 7.75 -8.38 1.13
CA ALA A 86 7.68 -6.93 1.28
C ALA A 86 8.86 -6.29 0.55
N VAL A 87 8.59 -5.25 -0.22
CA VAL A 87 9.58 -4.55 -1.05
C VAL A 87 9.73 -3.13 -0.55
N THR A 88 10.99 -2.68 -0.43
CA THR A 88 11.32 -1.29 -0.13
C THR A 88 11.71 -0.52 -1.40
N GLY A 89 11.68 0.81 -1.34
CA GLY A 89 12.09 1.68 -2.45
C GLY A 89 10.96 2.02 -3.44
N LEU A 90 9.72 1.62 -3.14
CA LEU A 90 8.55 1.94 -3.95
C LEU A 90 7.68 2.98 -3.24
N SER A 91 7.38 4.09 -3.90
CA SER A 91 6.60 5.20 -3.33
C SER A 91 5.21 5.38 -3.99
N HIS A 92 5.03 4.89 -5.22
CA HIS A 92 3.81 5.08 -6.00
C HIS A 92 2.85 3.87 -5.98
N THR A 93 3.18 2.85 -5.21
CA THR A 93 2.37 1.64 -5.11
C THR A 93 1.18 1.83 -4.15
N TYR A 94 0.09 1.10 -4.37
CA TYR A 94 -1.10 1.12 -3.54
C TYR A 94 -1.73 -0.28 -3.42
N PRO A 95 -2.50 -0.55 -2.36
CA PRO A 95 -3.20 -1.82 -2.21
C PRO A 95 -4.19 -2.06 -3.34
N GLY A 96 -4.18 -3.27 -3.89
CA GLY A 96 -5.01 -3.67 -5.04
C GLY A 96 -4.34 -3.46 -6.40
N GLN A 97 -3.19 -2.77 -6.47
CA GLN A 97 -2.47 -2.55 -7.72
C GLN A 97 -1.85 -3.85 -8.25
N GLY A 98 -1.96 -4.04 -9.56
CA GLY A 98 -1.25 -5.08 -10.31
C GLY A 98 0.01 -4.53 -10.97
N LEU A 99 1.06 -5.34 -11.00
CA LEU A 99 2.32 -5.04 -11.69
C LEU A 99 2.62 -6.11 -12.74
N GLY A 100 3.30 -5.71 -13.81
CA GLY A 100 3.65 -6.61 -14.91
C GLY A 100 2.42 -7.12 -15.65
N MET A 101 2.19 -8.41 -15.65
CA MET A 101 1.02 -9.02 -16.32
C MET A 101 -0.28 -8.94 -15.52
N GLU A 102 -0.22 -8.50 -14.25
CA GLU A 102 -1.41 -8.41 -13.40
C GLU A 102 -2.13 -7.08 -13.60
N GLU A 103 -3.45 -7.14 -13.65
CA GLU A 103 -4.31 -5.96 -13.63
C GLU A 103 -4.62 -5.54 -12.19
N ASP A 104 -5.05 -4.29 -12.02
CA ASP A 104 -5.51 -3.81 -10.73
C ASP A 104 -6.75 -4.61 -10.31
N SER A 105 -6.86 -4.89 -9.02
CA SER A 105 -8.06 -5.50 -8.47
C SER A 105 -9.19 -4.49 -8.53
N GLU A 106 -10.39 -4.94 -8.93
CA GLU A 106 -11.59 -4.13 -8.76
C GLU A 106 -11.76 -3.87 -7.25
N SER A 107 -11.53 -2.63 -6.85
CA SER A 107 -11.89 -2.21 -5.50
C SER A 107 -13.41 -2.23 -5.43
N PRO A 108 -14.02 -2.91 -4.45
CA PRO A 108 -15.43 -2.70 -4.20
C PRO A 108 -15.63 -1.20 -3.96
N VAL A 109 -16.48 -0.56 -4.76
CA VAL A 109 -16.84 0.86 -4.62
C VAL A 109 -17.73 0.99 -3.39
N LEU A 110 -17.14 0.83 -2.22
CA LEU A 110 -17.77 1.17 -0.95
C LEU A 110 -17.38 2.62 -0.67
N GLU A 111 -18.30 3.53 -0.97
CA GLU A 111 -18.11 4.93 -0.63
C GLU A 111 -18.16 5.11 0.89
N PRO A 112 -17.19 5.83 1.49
CA PRO A 112 -17.23 6.14 2.91
C PRO A 112 -18.46 7.00 3.23
N VAL A 113 -19.24 6.60 4.23
CA VAL A 113 -20.55 7.18 4.55
C VAL A 113 -20.46 8.22 5.65
N LEU A 114 -19.42 8.15 6.51
CA LEU A 114 -19.28 9.03 7.67
C LEU A 114 -18.15 10.03 7.43
N ASN A 115 -18.41 11.29 7.75
CA ASN A 115 -17.44 12.38 7.63
C ASN A 115 -17.20 13.00 9.00
N TYR A 116 -15.95 12.97 9.46
CA TYR A 116 -15.54 13.53 10.75
C TYR A 116 -14.49 14.61 10.54
N GLN A 117 -14.59 15.70 11.30
CA GLN A 117 -13.54 16.70 11.39
C GLN A 117 -12.48 16.21 12.38
N ILE A 118 -11.22 16.31 12.01
CA ILE A 118 -10.10 16.04 12.92
C ILE A 118 -9.72 17.36 13.59
N LEU A 119 -9.97 17.45 14.91
CA LEU A 119 -9.57 18.59 15.70
C LEU A 119 -8.16 18.37 16.23
N LEU A 120 -7.25 19.23 15.84
CA LEU A 120 -5.86 19.19 16.28
C LEU A 120 -5.63 20.07 17.52
N PRO A 121 -4.66 19.72 18.37
CA PRO A 121 -4.15 20.60 19.41
C PRO A 121 -3.67 21.93 18.81
N SER A 122 -3.76 23.02 19.60
CA SER A 122 -3.43 24.38 19.15
C SER A 122 -1.95 24.61 18.81
N ASP A 123 -1.08 23.72 19.22
CA ASP A 123 0.36 23.71 18.94
C ASP A 123 0.73 22.94 17.67
N CYS A 124 -0.24 22.31 17.02
CA CYS A 124 -0.03 21.58 15.77
C CYS A 124 -0.37 22.43 14.54
N ASP A 125 0.54 22.45 13.57
CA ASP A 125 0.26 23.02 12.25
C ASP A 125 -0.64 22.08 11.45
N PRO A 126 -1.85 22.50 11.04
CA PRO A 126 -2.80 21.61 10.37
C PRO A 126 -2.31 21.08 9.03
N TYR A 127 -1.59 21.90 8.26
CA TYR A 127 -1.13 21.51 6.93
C TYR A 127 -0.01 20.47 7.01
N GLN A 128 0.97 20.66 7.90
CA GLN A 128 2.03 19.69 8.12
C GLN A 128 1.48 18.38 8.69
N THR A 129 0.52 18.49 9.62
CA THR A 129 -0.15 17.32 10.21
C THR A 129 -0.93 16.56 9.15
N PHE A 130 -1.62 17.24 8.23
CA PHE A 130 -2.32 16.60 7.12
C PHE A 130 -1.38 15.74 6.26
N GLY A 131 -0.18 16.25 5.94
CA GLY A 131 0.83 15.49 5.20
C GLY A 131 1.23 14.18 5.91
N ARG A 132 1.37 14.22 7.24
CA ARG A 132 1.66 13.03 8.06
C ARG A 132 0.47 12.05 8.09
N LEU A 133 -0.74 12.57 8.22
CA LEU A 133 -1.94 11.74 8.27
C LEU A 133 -2.23 11.03 6.94
N LYS A 134 -1.81 11.62 5.82
CA LYS A 134 -1.89 10.98 4.49
C LYS A 134 -1.13 9.64 4.42
N GLU A 135 -0.12 9.44 5.24
CA GLU A 135 0.57 8.17 5.34
C GLU A 135 -0.33 7.04 5.86
N LEU A 136 -1.28 7.37 6.75
CA LEU A 136 -2.27 6.41 7.24
C LEU A 136 -3.28 6.00 6.16
N GLU A 137 -3.65 6.93 5.28
CA GLU A 137 -4.52 6.64 4.14
C GLU A 137 -3.89 5.64 3.16
N GLU A 138 -2.57 5.67 2.98
CA GLU A 138 -1.88 4.68 2.15
C GLU A 138 -1.98 3.25 2.71
N GLU A 139 -2.09 3.12 4.02
CA GLU A 139 -2.18 1.82 4.70
C GLU A 139 -3.62 1.31 4.82
N ASP A 140 -4.60 2.20 4.86
CA ASP A 140 -6.02 1.89 4.94
C ASP A 140 -6.78 2.45 3.72
N PRO A 141 -7.09 1.62 2.70
CA PRO A 141 -7.83 2.05 1.51
C PRO A 141 -9.25 2.56 1.78
N GLN A 142 -9.80 2.29 2.97
CA GLN A 142 -11.14 2.73 3.36
C GLN A 142 -11.13 4.09 4.08
N LEU A 143 -9.95 4.59 4.44
CA LEU A 143 -9.76 5.92 5.02
C LEU A 143 -9.50 6.93 3.91
N HIS A 144 -10.31 7.99 3.85
CA HIS A 144 -10.08 9.13 2.97
C HIS A 144 -9.92 10.40 3.76
N LEU A 145 -8.75 11.03 3.65
CA LEU A 145 -8.46 12.30 4.29
C LEU A 145 -8.56 13.45 3.29
N VAL A 146 -9.35 14.45 3.63
CA VAL A 146 -9.60 15.62 2.80
C VAL A 146 -9.15 16.89 3.52
N TRP A 147 -8.33 17.68 2.84
CA TRP A 147 -7.96 19.01 3.28
C TRP A 147 -8.98 20.04 2.77
N ASN A 148 -9.58 20.77 3.69
CA ASN A 148 -10.45 21.90 3.36
C ASN A 148 -9.67 23.21 3.42
N GLU A 149 -9.21 23.70 2.28
CA GLU A 149 -8.41 24.92 2.18
C GLU A 149 -9.11 26.18 2.72
N ARG A 150 -10.44 26.25 2.55
CA ARG A 150 -11.22 27.44 2.97
C ARG A 150 -11.31 27.58 4.48
N LEU A 151 -11.36 26.46 5.18
CA LEU A 151 -11.52 26.39 6.64
C LEU A 151 -10.20 26.06 7.35
N GLY A 152 -9.18 25.59 6.64
CA GLY A 152 -7.95 25.09 7.25
C GLY A 152 -8.17 23.82 8.09
N GLU A 153 -9.10 22.96 7.67
CA GLU A 153 -9.56 21.82 8.44
C GLU A 153 -9.22 20.50 7.74
N ILE A 154 -8.98 19.47 8.54
CA ILE A 154 -8.80 18.10 8.07
C ILE A 154 -10.08 17.32 8.33
N HIS A 155 -10.59 16.67 7.31
CA HIS A 155 -11.75 15.80 7.38
C HIS A 155 -11.36 14.36 7.07
N ALA A 156 -11.85 13.41 7.89
CA ALA A 156 -11.72 11.97 7.67
C ALA A 156 -13.06 11.41 7.21
N LYS A 157 -13.06 10.75 6.06
CA LYS A 157 -14.21 9.98 5.57
C LYS A 157 -13.94 8.50 5.83
N VAL A 158 -14.85 7.85 6.52
CA VAL A 158 -14.70 6.47 7.00
C VAL A 158 -15.99 5.67 6.82
N MET A 159 -15.86 4.35 6.84
CA MET A 159 -16.98 3.43 6.66
C MET A 159 -17.81 3.22 7.92
N GLY A 160 -17.21 3.39 9.12
CA GLY A 160 -17.88 3.13 10.39
C GLY A 160 -17.15 3.74 11.59
N GLU A 161 -17.84 3.78 12.74
CA GLU A 161 -17.31 4.39 13.97
C GLU A 161 -16.08 3.66 14.53
N VAL A 162 -15.98 2.35 14.32
CA VAL A 162 -14.83 1.56 14.78
C VAL A 162 -13.53 2.05 14.14
N GLN A 163 -13.58 2.48 12.86
CA GLN A 163 -12.42 3.05 12.19
C GLN A 163 -11.92 4.35 12.84
N ILE A 164 -12.83 5.14 13.43
CA ILE A 164 -12.47 6.37 14.15
C ILE A 164 -11.62 6.07 15.37
N GLU A 165 -11.98 5.05 16.14
CA GLU A 165 -11.20 4.66 17.32
C GLU A 165 -9.83 4.10 16.94
N VAL A 166 -9.77 3.31 15.88
CA VAL A 166 -8.51 2.82 15.30
C VAL A 166 -7.66 4.00 14.81
N LEU A 167 -8.26 4.95 14.10
CA LEU A 167 -7.56 6.13 13.58
C LEU A 167 -6.99 7.00 14.73
N LYS A 168 -7.76 7.27 15.78
CA LYS A 168 -7.29 7.99 16.97
C LYS A 168 -6.08 7.30 17.60
N THR A 169 -6.16 5.98 17.78
CA THR A 169 -5.07 5.20 18.36
C THR A 169 -3.80 5.30 17.49
N LEU A 170 -3.93 5.16 16.18
CA LEU A 170 -2.80 5.26 15.23
C LEU A 170 -2.17 6.66 15.21
N ILE A 171 -3.00 7.71 15.25
CA ILE A 171 -2.52 9.09 15.31
C ILE A 171 -1.72 9.31 16.60
N TRP A 172 -2.25 8.87 17.73
CA TRP A 172 -1.57 8.97 19.01
C TRP A 172 -0.26 8.18 19.05
N GLU A 173 -0.27 6.92 18.63
CA GLU A 173 0.90 6.06 18.69
C GLU A 173 2.03 6.51 17.76
N ARG A 174 1.69 7.02 16.56
CA ARG A 174 2.71 7.40 15.56
C ARG A 174 3.17 8.85 15.65
N PHE A 175 2.27 9.73 16.01
CA PHE A 175 2.55 11.17 15.92
C PHE A 175 2.51 11.87 17.27
N GLY A 176 2.00 11.20 18.32
CA GLY A 176 1.89 11.75 19.66
C GLY A 176 0.90 12.92 19.78
N ILE A 177 -0.12 12.95 18.91
CA ILE A 177 -1.08 14.06 18.77
C ILE A 177 -2.46 13.61 19.26
#